data_b2e2562fe97416c13b3d7d3a082ca864
#
_entry.id   b2e2562fe97416c13b3d7d3a082ca864
#
_cell.length_a   1.000
_cell.length_b   1.000
_cell.length_c   1.000
_cell.angle_alpha   90.00
_cell.angle_beta   90.00
_cell.angle_gamma   90.00
#
_symmetry.space_group_name_H-M   'P 1'
#
loop_
_entity.id
_entity.type
_entity.pdbx_description
1 polymer ?
#
loop_
_entity_poly.entity_id
_entity_poly.type
_entity_poly.pdbx_seq_one_letter_code
_entity_poly.pdbx_strand_id
1 'polypeptide(L)'
;MKITFTLNGKRVGFKAAAGESAQKFLQRHGIPSVRNSDDGFGFAGSDSILLDGRVVCAGLMLAPQLEGREVRTVESLRNGRSLGIVQQAMLECGCIQSGYNAPAAALMIYELLQRCPKPTREEIIDALSGLFNRATGYRQFFDAVELASKRMENPDAAPLYIPEFAEQYSVVGKRLPKKDAARMVAGEKMFVEDRVENDACHLKVLRSPHAHALIKSIDISKAEALPGVVGVFTYGDVPRKTYTQAGQGFPEPSPYDRMVLSWKARHVGDRIAAVVAESPEIAEAAVNLIAVKYERLPVILDWDDAIAAKNTLIHNGRIVYETGVPADLVTLNRETDPDEEPVLYQVPI
;
A
#
# COMPACT_ATOMS: atom_id res chain seq x y z
N MET A 1 13.92 4.95 -24.73
CA MET A 1 13.35 4.66 -26.07
C MET A 1 12.07 5.47 -26.24
N LYS A 2 11.80 6.06 -27.41
CA LYS A 2 10.51 6.74 -27.67
C LYS A 2 9.51 5.68 -28.12
N ILE A 3 8.34 5.65 -27.50
CA ILE A 3 7.24 4.74 -27.85
C ILE A 3 6.00 5.56 -28.18
N THR A 4 5.18 5.03 -29.10
CA THR A 4 3.93 5.65 -29.57
C THR A 4 2.80 4.63 -29.52
N PHE A 5 1.70 4.98 -28.87
CA PHE A 5 0.54 4.09 -28.68
C PHE A 5 -0.74 4.92 -28.56
N THR A 6 -1.88 4.24 -28.53
CA THR A 6 -3.18 4.91 -28.31
C THR A 6 -3.54 4.79 -26.83
N LEU A 7 -3.69 5.93 -26.14
CA LEU A 7 -4.09 5.99 -24.73
C LEU A 7 -5.47 6.63 -24.61
N ASN A 8 -6.46 5.88 -24.13
CA ASN A 8 -7.82 6.35 -23.97
C ASN A 8 -8.39 7.02 -25.24
N GLY A 9 -8.15 6.38 -26.39
CA GLY A 9 -8.58 6.85 -27.71
C GLY A 9 -7.72 7.96 -28.33
N LYS A 10 -6.64 8.41 -27.66
CA LYS A 10 -5.73 9.45 -28.20
C LYS A 10 -4.35 8.86 -28.50
N ARG A 11 -3.82 9.15 -29.69
CA ARG A 11 -2.45 8.77 -30.03
C ARG A 11 -1.46 9.64 -29.25
N VAL A 12 -0.57 9.02 -28.51
CA VAL A 12 0.42 9.67 -27.65
C VAL A 12 1.81 9.11 -27.92
N GLY A 13 2.85 9.92 -27.64
CA GLY A 13 4.24 9.50 -27.78
C GLY A 13 5.07 9.98 -26.61
N PHE A 14 5.69 9.05 -25.90
CA PHE A 14 6.48 9.33 -24.70
C PHE A 14 7.82 8.60 -24.71
N LYS A 15 8.76 9.05 -23.85
CA LYS A 15 10.05 8.41 -23.64
C LYS A 15 9.95 7.41 -22.51
N ALA A 16 10.13 6.12 -22.83
CA ALA A 16 10.23 5.05 -21.85
C ALA A 16 11.69 4.79 -21.46
N ALA A 17 11.95 4.50 -20.18
CA ALA A 17 13.23 4.00 -19.71
C ALA A 17 13.36 2.49 -19.96
N ALA A 18 14.60 2.00 -20.04
CA ALA A 18 14.85 0.56 -20.11
C ALA A 18 14.46 -0.09 -18.78
N GLY A 19 13.71 -1.20 -18.84
CA GLY A 19 13.28 -1.91 -17.64
C GLY A 19 12.13 -1.26 -16.84
N GLU A 20 11.61 -0.11 -17.30
CA GLU A 20 10.45 0.54 -16.66
C GLU A 20 9.18 -0.26 -16.90
N SER A 21 8.42 -0.56 -15.82
CA SER A 21 7.11 -1.19 -15.96
C SER A 21 6.09 -0.25 -16.62
N ALA A 22 5.12 -0.82 -17.33
CA ALA A 22 4.04 -0.05 -17.93
C ALA A 22 3.24 0.72 -16.87
N GLN A 23 3.07 0.18 -15.67
CA GLN A 23 2.42 0.84 -14.54
C GLN A 23 3.14 2.14 -14.14
N LYS A 24 4.44 2.07 -13.80
CA LYS A 24 5.23 3.26 -13.42
C LYS A 24 5.26 4.30 -14.55
N PHE A 25 5.39 3.81 -15.79
CA PHE A 25 5.36 4.64 -16.97
C PHE A 25 4.04 5.41 -17.12
N LEU A 26 2.89 4.75 -16.99
CA LEU A 26 1.57 5.39 -17.09
C LEU A 26 1.34 6.39 -15.96
N GLN A 27 1.71 6.04 -14.72
CA GLN A 27 1.61 6.95 -13.57
C GLN A 27 2.42 8.23 -13.79
N ARG A 28 3.66 8.10 -14.24
CA ARG A 28 4.56 9.23 -14.56
C ARG A 28 4.00 10.13 -15.67
N HIS A 29 3.17 9.57 -16.54
CA HIS A 29 2.50 10.31 -17.62
C HIS A 29 1.05 10.72 -17.30
N GLY A 30 0.71 10.81 -16.00
CA GLY A 30 -0.52 11.43 -15.53
C GLY A 30 -1.73 10.49 -15.45
N ILE A 31 -1.49 9.17 -15.40
CA ILE A 31 -2.54 8.17 -15.18
C ILE A 31 -2.43 7.59 -13.76
N PRO A 32 -2.98 8.27 -12.75
CA PRO A 32 -2.86 7.85 -11.36
C PRO A 32 -3.71 6.63 -11.00
N SER A 33 -4.68 6.28 -11.83
CA SER A 33 -5.61 5.17 -11.59
C SER A 33 -4.97 3.79 -11.67
N VAL A 34 -3.81 3.67 -12.33
CA VAL A 34 -3.06 2.41 -12.44
C VAL A 34 -2.22 2.25 -11.18
N ARG A 35 -2.84 1.67 -10.13
CA ARG A 35 -2.28 1.62 -8.77
C ARG A 35 -1.39 0.40 -8.56
N ASN A 36 -0.43 0.50 -7.63
CA ASN A 36 0.37 -0.64 -7.17
C ASN A 36 0.00 -0.97 -5.71
N SER A 37 -0.45 -2.18 -5.45
CA SER A 37 -0.80 -2.66 -4.11
C SER A 37 -0.14 -3.99 -3.73
N ASP A 38 0.86 -4.44 -4.50
CA ASP A 38 1.48 -5.76 -4.31
C ASP A 38 2.98 -5.83 -4.64
N ASP A 39 3.68 -4.70 -4.58
CA ASP A 39 5.12 -4.62 -4.91
C ASP A 39 5.50 -5.12 -6.33
N GLY A 40 4.53 -5.16 -7.26
CA GLY A 40 4.74 -5.55 -8.65
C GLY A 40 4.65 -7.05 -8.92
N PHE A 41 4.13 -7.84 -7.99
CA PHE A 41 3.90 -9.28 -8.19
C PHE A 41 2.62 -9.61 -8.99
N GLY A 42 1.71 -8.64 -9.16
CA GLY A 42 0.52 -8.76 -10.00
C GLY A 42 -0.66 -9.52 -9.38
N PHE A 43 -0.59 -9.97 -8.13
CA PHE A 43 -1.68 -10.72 -7.50
C PHE A 43 -2.83 -9.83 -7.01
N ALA A 44 -2.57 -8.57 -6.73
CA ALA A 44 -3.59 -7.64 -6.25
C ALA A 44 -4.46 -7.05 -7.36
N GLY A 45 -3.96 -7.03 -8.59
CA GLY A 45 -4.69 -6.59 -9.79
C GLY A 45 -5.07 -5.12 -9.86
N SER A 46 -4.66 -4.28 -8.88
CA SER A 46 -5.01 -2.86 -8.82
C SER A 46 -4.38 -2.02 -9.94
N ASP A 47 -3.34 -2.55 -10.57
CA ASP A 47 -2.61 -2.00 -11.72
C ASP A 47 -3.19 -2.41 -13.09
N SER A 48 -4.38 -3.01 -13.11
CA SER A 48 -5.01 -3.48 -14.35
C SER A 48 -5.32 -2.34 -15.30
N ILE A 49 -5.02 -2.61 -16.58
CA ILE A 49 -5.39 -1.80 -17.75
C ILE A 49 -6.06 -2.69 -18.80
N LEU A 50 -6.73 -2.09 -19.77
CA LEU A 50 -7.11 -2.81 -20.98
C LEU A 50 -6.03 -2.58 -22.05
N LEU A 51 -5.43 -3.66 -22.50
CA LEU A 51 -4.51 -3.68 -23.65
C LEU A 51 -5.20 -4.40 -24.81
N ASP A 52 -5.47 -3.66 -25.89
CA ASP A 52 -6.24 -4.15 -27.03
C ASP A 52 -7.55 -4.82 -26.62
N GLY A 53 -8.25 -4.23 -25.66
CA GLY A 53 -9.53 -4.70 -25.15
C GLY A 53 -9.48 -5.83 -24.13
N ARG A 54 -8.29 -6.28 -23.69
CA ARG A 54 -8.11 -7.35 -22.69
C ARG A 54 -7.49 -6.82 -21.41
N VAL A 55 -7.95 -7.31 -20.26
CA VAL A 55 -7.38 -6.98 -18.96
C VAL A 55 -5.97 -7.56 -18.82
N VAL A 56 -5.01 -6.72 -18.45
CA VAL A 56 -3.63 -7.12 -18.15
C VAL A 56 -3.09 -6.32 -16.95
N CYS A 57 -2.18 -6.92 -16.17
CA CYS A 57 -1.46 -6.26 -15.09
C CYS A 57 -0.31 -5.41 -15.65
N ALA A 58 -0.40 -4.10 -15.57
CA ALA A 58 0.60 -3.17 -16.11
C ALA A 58 1.94 -3.25 -15.36
N GLY A 59 1.95 -3.65 -14.09
CA GLY A 59 3.16 -3.85 -13.29
C GLY A 59 4.03 -5.01 -13.78
N LEU A 60 3.41 -6.02 -14.41
CA LEU A 60 4.10 -7.20 -14.98
C LEU A 60 4.56 -6.98 -16.44
N MET A 61 4.25 -5.83 -17.03
CA MET A 61 4.63 -5.48 -18.39
C MET A 61 5.71 -4.42 -18.39
N LEU A 62 6.58 -4.46 -19.40
CA LEU A 62 7.51 -3.37 -19.68
C LEU A 62 6.83 -2.29 -20.52
N ALA A 63 7.13 -1.02 -20.22
CA ALA A 63 6.60 0.12 -20.99
C ALA A 63 6.78 0.02 -22.52
N PRO A 64 7.92 -0.50 -23.05
CA PRO A 64 8.08 -0.71 -24.49
C PRO A 64 7.06 -1.64 -25.14
N GLN A 65 6.43 -2.55 -24.40
CA GLN A 65 5.41 -3.46 -24.92
C GLN A 65 4.09 -2.75 -25.26
N LEU A 66 3.94 -1.49 -24.88
CA LEU A 66 2.79 -0.64 -25.25
C LEU A 66 2.90 -0.08 -26.66
N GLU A 67 4.09 -0.16 -27.33
CA GLU A 67 4.31 0.39 -28.66
C GLU A 67 3.27 -0.13 -29.66
N GLY A 68 2.59 0.80 -30.34
CA GLY A 68 1.58 0.50 -31.37
C GLY A 68 0.25 -0.06 -30.83
N ARG A 69 0.09 -0.24 -29.52
CA ARG A 69 -1.08 -0.90 -28.92
C ARG A 69 -2.16 0.12 -28.53
N GLU A 70 -3.36 -0.37 -28.26
CA GLU A 70 -4.45 0.40 -27.66
C GLU A 70 -4.48 0.12 -26.15
N VAL A 71 -4.24 1.19 -25.38
CA VAL A 71 -4.30 1.17 -23.91
C VAL A 71 -5.51 1.96 -23.45
N ARG A 72 -6.35 1.32 -22.62
CA ARG A 72 -7.46 2.00 -21.95
C ARG A 72 -7.34 1.85 -20.45
N THR A 73 -7.58 2.96 -19.77
CA THR A 73 -7.62 3.04 -18.30
C THR A 73 -9.00 3.48 -17.84
N VAL A 74 -9.27 3.45 -16.55
CA VAL A 74 -10.62 3.71 -16.01
C VAL A 74 -11.16 5.08 -16.39
N GLU A 75 -10.29 6.05 -16.63
CA GLU A 75 -10.64 7.39 -17.10
C GLU A 75 -11.41 7.37 -18.42
N SER A 76 -11.18 6.36 -19.27
CA SER A 76 -11.89 6.19 -20.54
C SER A 76 -13.31 5.69 -20.40
N LEU A 77 -13.70 5.19 -19.24
CA LEU A 77 -15.07 4.72 -18.98
C LEU A 77 -16.05 5.87 -18.69
N ARG A 78 -15.54 7.08 -18.47
CA ARG A 78 -16.35 8.26 -18.19
C ARG A 78 -17.09 8.74 -19.45
N ASN A 79 -18.27 9.31 -19.23
CA ASN A 79 -19.01 10.06 -20.26
C ASN A 79 -18.83 11.57 -20.00
N GLY A 80 -17.82 12.17 -20.61
CA GLY A 80 -17.42 13.55 -20.32
C GLY A 80 -17.02 13.73 -18.84
N ARG A 81 -17.76 14.54 -18.09
CA ARG A 81 -17.53 14.76 -16.65
C ARG A 81 -18.27 13.77 -15.76
N SER A 82 -19.22 13.02 -16.29
CA SER A 82 -20.04 12.07 -15.55
C SER A 82 -19.38 10.69 -15.49
N LEU A 83 -19.74 9.90 -14.49
CA LEU A 83 -19.35 8.49 -14.42
C LEU A 83 -20.03 7.71 -15.57
N GLY A 84 -19.34 6.71 -16.11
CA GLY A 84 -19.91 5.77 -17.06
C GLY A 84 -20.80 4.73 -16.38
N ILE A 85 -21.52 3.92 -17.17
CA ILE A 85 -22.53 2.96 -16.68
C ILE A 85 -21.98 2.05 -15.59
N VAL A 86 -20.82 1.45 -15.81
CA VAL A 86 -20.17 0.54 -14.82
C VAL A 86 -19.79 1.29 -13.55
N GLN A 87 -19.16 2.43 -13.69
CA GLN A 87 -18.73 3.25 -12.55
C GLN A 87 -19.93 3.71 -11.70
N GLN A 88 -21.02 4.10 -12.37
CA GLN A 88 -22.27 4.50 -11.71
C GLN A 88 -22.93 3.33 -10.98
N ALA A 89 -23.00 2.16 -11.61
CA ALA A 89 -23.55 0.95 -11.00
C ALA A 89 -22.73 0.55 -9.74
N MET A 90 -21.40 0.59 -9.82
CA MET A 90 -20.52 0.34 -8.67
C MET A 90 -20.76 1.32 -7.51
N LEU A 91 -20.95 2.60 -7.82
CA LEU A 91 -21.25 3.63 -6.84
C LEU A 91 -22.59 3.35 -6.14
N GLU A 92 -23.63 3.11 -6.88
CA GLU A 92 -25.00 2.89 -6.38
C GLU A 92 -25.11 1.58 -5.59
N CYS A 93 -24.43 0.51 -6.03
CA CYS A 93 -24.39 -0.75 -5.30
C CYS A 93 -23.48 -0.74 -4.07
N GLY A 94 -22.69 0.34 -3.87
CA GLY A 94 -21.86 0.51 -2.68
C GLY A 94 -20.66 -0.45 -2.62
N CYS A 95 -20.15 -0.94 -3.75
CA CYS A 95 -19.00 -1.84 -3.79
C CYS A 95 -17.64 -1.12 -3.71
N ILE A 96 -17.64 0.22 -3.64
CA ILE A 96 -16.40 1.01 -3.55
C ILE A 96 -16.00 1.19 -2.09
N GLN A 97 -15.44 0.15 -1.48
CA GLN A 97 -14.94 0.17 -0.10
C GLN A 97 -13.44 0.50 -0.08
N SER A 98 -12.64 -0.25 -0.83
CA SER A 98 -11.26 0.12 -1.15
C SER A 98 -11.25 0.96 -2.43
N GLY A 99 -11.05 2.25 -2.30
CA GLY A 99 -10.93 3.13 -3.46
C GLY A 99 -9.71 2.83 -4.32
N TYR A 100 -8.71 2.19 -3.74
CA TYR A 100 -7.46 1.85 -4.41
C TYR A 100 -7.67 0.85 -5.56
N ASN A 101 -8.57 -0.12 -5.37
CA ASN A 101 -8.85 -1.17 -6.35
C ASN A 101 -10.08 -0.87 -7.23
N ALA A 102 -10.85 0.15 -6.88
CA ALA A 102 -12.08 0.47 -7.60
C ALA A 102 -11.88 0.75 -9.10
N PRO A 103 -10.81 1.45 -9.55
CA PRO A 103 -10.52 1.64 -10.96
C PRO A 103 -10.33 0.33 -11.73
N ALA A 104 -9.53 -0.58 -11.19
CA ALA A 104 -9.28 -1.89 -11.79
C ALA A 104 -10.56 -2.74 -11.86
N ALA A 105 -11.33 -2.77 -10.78
CA ALA A 105 -12.62 -3.46 -10.76
C ALA A 105 -13.57 -2.94 -11.85
N ALA A 106 -13.65 -1.63 -12.04
CA ALA A 106 -14.47 -1.04 -13.09
C ALA A 106 -14.03 -1.46 -14.49
N LEU A 107 -12.71 -1.55 -14.75
CA LEU A 107 -12.18 -2.04 -16.03
C LEU A 107 -12.49 -3.52 -16.26
N MET A 108 -12.34 -4.36 -15.23
CA MET A 108 -12.64 -5.80 -15.31
C MET A 108 -14.14 -6.05 -15.56
N ILE A 109 -15.00 -5.33 -14.85
CA ILE A 109 -16.46 -5.41 -15.09
C ILE A 109 -16.81 -4.90 -16.50
N TYR A 110 -16.19 -3.81 -16.92
CA TYR A 110 -16.40 -3.30 -18.28
C TYR A 110 -16.01 -4.33 -19.34
N GLU A 111 -14.82 -4.93 -19.25
CA GLU A 111 -14.35 -5.95 -20.19
C GLU A 111 -15.28 -7.18 -20.18
N LEU A 112 -15.65 -7.66 -19.00
CA LEU A 112 -16.60 -8.76 -18.86
C LEU A 112 -17.90 -8.49 -19.62
N LEU A 113 -18.52 -7.31 -19.42
CA LEU A 113 -19.79 -6.96 -20.06
C LEU A 113 -19.65 -6.70 -21.57
N GLN A 114 -18.46 -6.34 -22.07
CA GLN A 114 -18.23 -6.24 -23.52
C GLN A 114 -18.21 -7.62 -24.19
N ARG A 115 -17.63 -8.65 -23.56
CA ARG A 115 -17.58 -10.02 -24.10
C ARG A 115 -18.79 -10.90 -23.73
N CYS A 116 -19.42 -10.63 -22.59
CA CYS A 116 -20.57 -11.35 -22.07
C CYS A 116 -21.57 -10.37 -21.44
N PRO A 117 -22.57 -9.86 -22.20
CA PRO A 117 -23.50 -8.85 -21.72
C PRO A 117 -24.37 -9.30 -20.54
N LYS A 118 -24.60 -10.61 -20.37
CA LYS A 118 -25.39 -11.21 -19.28
C LYS A 118 -24.58 -12.33 -18.61
N PRO A 119 -23.53 -11.97 -17.84
CA PRO A 119 -22.66 -12.99 -17.27
C PRO A 119 -23.34 -13.78 -16.16
N THR A 120 -23.01 -15.05 -16.08
CA THR A 120 -23.35 -15.91 -14.94
C THR A 120 -22.55 -15.51 -13.70
N ARG A 121 -22.96 -16.04 -12.55
CA ARG A 121 -22.23 -15.81 -11.30
C ARG A 121 -20.78 -16.31 -11.38
N GLU A 122 -20.54 -17.46 -11.98
CA GLU A 122 -19.22 -18.06 -12.18
C GLU A 122 -18.33 -17.18 -13.06
N GLU A 123 -18.86 -16.64 -14.15
CA GLU A 123 -18.15 -15.72 -15.04
C GLU A 123 -17.77 -14.41 -14.34
N ILE A 124 -18.63 -13.91 -13.44
CA ILE A 124 -18.31 -12.74 -12.62
C ILE A 124 -17.18 -13.05 -11.63
N ILE A 125 -17.23 -14.21 -10.96
CA ILE A 125 -16.17 -14.66 -10.06
C ILE A 125 -14.85 -14.78 -10.80
N ASP A 126 -14.84 -15.43 -11.96
CA ASP A 126 -13.66 -15.61 -12.78
C ASP A 126 -13.07 -14.26 -13.21
N ALA A 127 -13.89 -13.37 -13.75
CA ALA A 127 -13.47 -12.05 -14.21
C ALA A 127 -12.86 -11.17 -13.12
N LEU A 128 -13.33 -11.30 -11.87
CA LEU A 128 -12.85 -10.52 -10.73
C LEU A 128 -11.79 -11.24 -9.89
N SER A 129 -11.47 -12.50 -10.20
CA SER A 129 -10.50 -13.31 -9.43
C SER A 129 -9.10 -12.72 -9.40
N GLY A 130 -8.75 -11.90 -10.40
CA GLY A 130 -7.49 -11.15 -10.45
C GLY A 130 -7.39 -9.98 -9.47
N LEU A 131 -8.48 -9.63 -8.76
CA LEU A 131 -8.48 -8.60 -7.72
C LEU A 131 -8.39 -9.25 -6.33
N PHE A 132 -7.18 -9.58 -5.89
CA PHE A 132 -7.00 -10.21 -4.59
C PHE A 132 -6.96 -9.16 -3.47
N ASN A 133 -8.12 -8.85 -2.91
CA ASN A 133 -8.26 -7.96 -1.76
C ASN A 133 -9.51 -8.28 -0.93
N ARG A 134 -9.61 -7.67 0.25
CA ARG A 134 -10.67 -7.92 1.24
C ARG A 134 -12.08 -7.67 0.69
N ALA A 135 -12.27 -6.71 -0.20
CA ALA A 135 -13.59 -6.25 -0.65
C ALA A 135 -14.12 -7.03 -1.87
N THR A 136 -13.27 -7.72 -2.63
CA THR A 136 -13.63 -8.32 -3.95
C THR A 136 -14.73 -9.40 -3.85
N GLY A 137 -14.81 -10.13 -2.75
CA GLY A 137 -15.79 -11.20 -2.55
C GLY A 137 -17.18 -10.72 -2.10
N TYR A 138 -17.40 -9.43 -1.96
CA TYR A 138 -18.68 -8.92 -1.46
C TYR A 138 -19.80 -8.96 -2.51
N ARG A 139 -21.01 -9.23 -2.03
CA ARG A 139 -22.21 -9.33 -2.87
C ARG A 139 -22.44 -8.10 -3.76
N GLN A 140 -22.09 -6.95 -3.28
CA GLN A 140 -22.27 -5.68 -4.01
C GLN A 140 -21.61 -5.67 -5.40
N PHE A 141 -20.55 -6.44 -5.61
CA PHE A 141 -19.95 -6.56 -6.94
C PHE A 141 -20.86 -7.29 -7.93
N PHE A 142 -21.55 -8.34 -7.50
CA PHE A 142 -22.54 -9.04 -8.32
C PHE A 142 -23.71 -8.11 -8.65
N ASP A 143 -24.20 -7.39 -7.64
CA ASP A 143 -25.28 -6.41 -7.80
C ASP A 143 -24.87 -5.29 -8.79
N ALA A 144 -23.63 -4.84 -8.74
CA ALA A 144 -23.09 -3.82 -9.65
C ALA A 144 -22.99 -4.33 -11.10
N VAL A 145 -22.53 -5.55 -11.30
CA VAL A 145 -22.45 -6.17 -12.64
C VAL A 145 -23.85 -6.34 -13.23
N GLU A 146 -24.80 -6.84 -12.44
CA GLU A 146 -26.18 -7.01 -12.87
C GLU A 146 -26.85 -5.68 -13.23
N LEU A 147 -26.67 -4.65 -12.40
CA LEU A 147 -27.19 -3.31 -12.67
C LEU A 147 -26.55 -2.70 -13.93
N ALA A 148 -25.25 -2.82 -14.10
CA ALA A 148 -24.53 -2.32 -15.27
C ALA A 148 -25.00 -3.04 -16.55
N SER A 149 -25.15 -4.37 -16.51
CA SER A 149 -25.70 -5.17 -17.61
C SER A 149 -27.09 -4.67 -18.02
N LYS A 150 -28.01 -4.50 -17.06
CA LYS A 150 -29.34 -3.98 -17.30
C LYS A 150 -29.32 -2.58 -17.93
N ARG A 151 -28.43 -1.71 -17.49
CA ARG A 151 -28.32 -0.33 -17.99
C ARG A 151 -27.66 -0.22 -19.36
N MET A 152 -26.90 -1.21 -19.76
CA MET A 152 -26.42 -1.29 -21.16
C MET A 152 -27.59 -1.57 -22.15
N GLU A 153 -28.62 -2.29 -21.72
CA GLU A 153 -29.83 -2.53 -22.51
C GLU A 153 -30.87 -1.41 -22.34
N ASN A 154 -31.06 -0.94 -21.10
CA ASN A 154 -31.99 0.12 -20.74
C ASN A 154 -31.32 1.11 -19.77
N PRO A 155 -30.85 2.27 -20.23
CA PRO A 155 -30.16 3.26 -19.42
C PRO A 155 -30.92 3.71 -18.16
N ASP A 156 -32.22 3.67 -18.17
CA ASP A 156 -33.10 4.10 -17.07
C ASP A 156 -33.44 2.95 -16.10
N ALA A 157 -32.81 1.78 -16.24
CA ALA A 157 -33.00 0.66 -15.31
C ALA A 157 -32.74 1.08 -13.86
N ALA A 158 -33.77 0.85 -13.02
CA ALA A 158 -33.70 1.19 -11.61
C ALA A 158 -32.63 0.37 -10.87
N PRO A 159 -32.02 0.92 -9.81
CA PRO A 159 -31.15 0.17 -8.93
C PRO A 159 -31.86 -1.08 -8.37
N LEU A 160 -31.06 -2.11 -8.08
CA LEU A 160 -31.55 -3.27 -7.35
C LEU A 160 -32.12 -2.83 -5.99
N TYR A 161 -33.13 -3.54 -5.51
CA TYR A 161 -33.80 -3.23 -4.24
C TYR A 161 -32.84 -3.00 -3.10
N ILE A 162 -32.97 -1.85 -2.45
CA ILE A 162 -32.18 -1.44 -1.28
C ILE A 162 -33.15 -1.26 -0.12
N PRO A 163 -33.21 -2.18 0.87
CA PRO A 163 -34.08 -2.00 2.01
C PRO A 163 -33.65 -0.79 2.82
N GLU A 164 -34.58 0.12 3.10
CA GLU A 164 -34.41 1.21 4.06
C GLU A 164 -34.94 0.77 5.41
N PHE A 165 -34.04 0.59 6.39
CA PHE A 165 -34.40 0.04 7.69
C PHE A 165 -34.91 1.06 8.72
N ALA A 166 -34.75 2.36 8.45
CA ALA A 166 -35.11 3.39 9.41
C ALA A 166 -35.57 4.68 8.70
N GLU A 167 -36.86 4.82 8.46
CA GLU A 167 -37.45 6.01 7.82
C GLU A 167 -37.26 7.29 8.63
N GLN A 168 -37.23 7.15 9.99
CA GLN A 168 -37.16 8.27 10.91
C GLN A 168 -35.79 8.98 10.98
N TYR A 169 -34.73 8.35 10.44
CA TYR A 169 -33.38 8.93 10.47
C TYR A 169 -32.93 9.37 9.08
N SER A 170 -32.20 10.47 9.01
CA SER A 170 -31.65 10.97 7.74
C SER A 170 -30.39 10.22 7.26
N VAL A 171 -29.67 9.56 8.17
CA VAL A 171 -28.41 8.86 7.89
C VAL A 171 -28.43 7.43 8.40
N VAL A 172 -28.76 7.23 9.67
CA VAL A 172 -28.79 5.90 10.30
C VAL A 172 -29.80 5.00 9.61
N GLY A 173 -29.37 3.79 9.20
CA GLY A 173 -30.19 2.83 8.47
C GLY A 173 -30.38 3.17 6.98
N LYS A 174 -29.80 4.26 6.48
CA LYS A 174 -29.81 4.63 5.06
C LYS A 174 -28.57 4.08 4.35
N ARG A 175 -28.75 3.68 3.10
CA ARG A 175 -27.65 3.28 2.22
C ARG A 175 -27.12 4.51 1.49
N LEU A 176 -26.30 5.29 2.18
CA LEU A 176 -25.65 6.44 1.58
C LEU A 176 -24.36 6.02 0.88
N PRO A 177 -24.05 6.55 -0.31
CA PRO A 177 -22.78 6.32 -0.97
C PRO A 177 -21.64 6.92 -0.12
N LYS A 178 -20.49 6.26 -0.12
CA LYS A 178 -19.27 6.81 0.50
C LYS A 178 -18.98 8.17 -0.15
N LYS A 179 -18.68 9.19 0.67
CA LYS A 179 -18.56 10.61 0.26
C LYS A 179 -17.62 10.84 -0.93
N ASP A 180 -16.54 10.09 -1.00
CA ASP A 180 -15.48 10.20 -2.02
C ASP A 180 -15.51 9.07 -3.07
N ALA A 181 -16.44 8.15 -3.00
CA ALA A 181 -16.50 6.96 -3.84
C ALA A 181 -16.55 7.28 -5.35
N ALA A 182 -17.27 8.33 -5.74
CA ALA A 182 -17.33 8.76 -7.14
C ALA A 182 -15.96 9.12 -7.70
N ARG A 183 -15.15 9.82 -6.92
CA ARG A 183 -13.78 10.19 -7.29
C ARG A 183 -12.86 8.97 -7.33
N MET A 184 -13.03 8.06 -6.38
CA MET A 184 -12.25 6.81 -6.32
C MET A 184 -12.46 5.95 -7.57
N VAL A 185 -13.71 5.68 -7.94
CA VAL A 185 -14.02 4.85 -9.12
C VAL A 185 -13.71 5.55 -10.45
N ALA A 186 -13.63 6.88 -10.44
CA ALA A 186 -13.15 7.67 -11.57
C ALA A 186 -11.63 7.66 -11.76
N GLY A 187 -10.88 7.10 -10.81
CA GLY A 187 -9.41 7.06 -10.84
C GLY A 187 -8.74 8.40 -10.51
N GLU A 188 -9.45 9.33 -9.85
CA GLU A 188 -8.90 10.66 -9.55
C GLU A 188 -7.78 10.59 -8.49
N LYS A 189 -6.89 11.59 -8.54
CA LYS A 189 -5.85 11.81 -7.52
C LYS A 189 -6.49 12.13 -6.17
N MET A 190 -6.27 11.29 -5.15
CA MET A 190 -6.84 11.50 -3.83
C MET A 190 -6.15 10.80 -2.68
N PHE A 191 -5.21 9.92 -2.97
CA PHE A 191 -4.40 9.22 -1.97
C PHE A 191 -3.15 10.04 -1.62
N VAL A 192 -2.45 9.66 -0.55
CA VAL A 192 -1.26 10.39 -0.09
C VAL A 192 -0.18 10.43 -1.16
N GLU A 193 0.08 9.32 -1.85
CA GLU A 193 1.05 9.25 -2.94
C GLU A 193 0.72 10.15 -4.15
N ASP A 194 -0.55 10.53 -4.32
CA ASP A 194 -0.97 11.46 -5.38
C ASP A 194 -0.68 12.92 -5.05
N ARG A 195 -0.33 13.21 -3.78
CA ARG A 195 -0.12 14.55 -3.25
C ARG A 195 1.34 14.87 -2.95
N VAL A 196 2.25 14.01 -3.41
CA VAL A 196 3.69 14.28 -3.29
C VAL A 196 4.03 15.48 -4.16
N GLU A 197 4.64 16.49 -3.54
CA GLU A 197 5.12 17.67 -4.24
C GLU A 197 6.34 17.32 -5.10
N ASN A 198 6.51 18.03 -6.22
CA ASN A 198 7.56 17.70 -7.20
C ASN A 198 9.00 17.93 -6.69
N ASP A 199 9.13 18.73 -5.61
CA ASP A 199 10.39 19.07 -4.96
C ASP A 199 10.59 18.35 -3.62
N ALA A 200 9.73 17.40 -3.29
CA ALA A 200 9.87 16.59 -2.08
C ALA A 200 11.12 15.72 -2.16
N CYS A 201 11.90 15.72 -1.08
CA CYS A 201 13.00 14.77 -0.94
C CYS A 201 12.50 13.35 -0.71
N HIS A 202 13.33 12.38 -1.10
CA HIS A 202 13.04 10.96 -0.99
C HIS A 202 13.88 10.32 0.11
N LEU A 203 13.21 9.62 1.03
CA LEU A 203 13.86 8.89 2.11
C LEU A 203 13.94 7.40 1.79
N LYS A 204 15.12 6.81 1.94
CA LYS A 204 15.35 5.37 1.88
C LYS A 204 16.03 4.88 3.15
N VAL A 205 15.59 3.71 3.65
CA VAL A 205 16.12 3.13 4.90
C VAL A 205 17.03 1.95 4.60
N LEU A 206 18.23 1.97 5.16
CA LEU A 206 19.09 0.79 5.22
C LEU A 206 18.55 -0.17 6.27
N ARG A 207 18.32 -1.41 5.87
CA ARG A 207 17.78 -2.46 6.74
C ARG A 207 18.82 -3.52 7.05
N SER A 208 18.75 -4.09 8.26
CA SER A 208 19.63 -5.17 8.69
C SER A 208 19.41 -6.45 7.88
N PRO A 209 20.47 -7.07 7.35
CA PRO A 209 20.41 -8.41 6.79
C PRO A 209 20.49 -9.51 7.87
N HIS A 210 20.74 -9.13 9.14
CA HIS A 210 20.93 -10.05 10.25
C HIS A 210 19.75 -10.03 11.21
N ALA A 211 19.38 -11.20 11.70
CA ALA A 211 18.29 -11.37 12.66
C ALA A 211 18.66 -10.88 14.06
N HIS A 212 19.95 -11.00 14.47
CA HIS A 212 20.43 -10.55 15.76
C HIS A 212 21.91 -10.14 15.65
N ALA A 213 22.21 -8.86 15.83
CA ALA A 213 23.58 -8.35 15.70
C ALA A 213 23.74 -7.00 16.40
N LEU A 214 24.92 -6.76 16.96
CA LEU A 214 25.34 -5.42 17.36
C LEU A 214 25.98 -4.69 16.17
N ILE A 215 25.72 -3.39 16.07
CA ILE A 215 26.36 -2.53 15.10
C ILE A 215 27.60 -1.92 15.72
N LYS A 216 28.78 -2.34 15.25
CA LYS A 216 30.07 -1.88 15.78
C LYS A 216 30.50 -0.54 15.19
N SER A 217 30.19 -0.32 13.91
CA SER A 217 30.41 0.95 13.23
C SER A 217 29.56 1.07 11.97
N ILE A 218 29.22 2.30 11.62
CA ILE A 218 28.56 2.67 10.36
C ILE A 218 29.47 3.72 9.69
N ASP A 219 29.92 3.43 8.47
CA ASP A 219 30.62 4.40 7.63
C ASP A 219 29.67 4.92 6.55
N ILE A 220 29.30 6.19 6.67
CA ILE A 220 28.37 6.89 5.77
C ILE A 220 29.08 7.79 4.77
N SER A 221 30.41 7.92 4.84
CA SER A 221 31.20 8.92 4.10
C SER A 221 30.97 8.89 2.59
N LYS A 222 30.88 7.70 2.00
CA LYS A 222 30.62 7.53 0.56
C LYS A 222 29.19 7.88 0.18
N ALA A 223 28.23 7.62 1.05
CA ALA A 223 26.83 7.97 0.83
C ALA A 223 26.62 9.48 0.88
N GLU A 224 27.22 10.15 1.88
CA GLU A 224 27.15 11.61 2.02
C GLU A 224 27.84 12.35 0.86
N ALA A 225 28.89 11.78 0.30
CA ALA A 225 29.62 12.37 -0.82
C ALA A 225 28.90 12.23 -2.17
N LEU A 226 27.82 11.46 -2.25
CA LEU A 226 27.08 11.26 -3.50
C LEU A 226 26.29 12.52 -3.85
N PRO A 227 26.46 13.11 -5.05
CA PRO A 227 25.70 14.28 -5.48
C PRO A 227 24.17 14.04 -5.44
N GLY A 228 23.43 15.01 -4.86
CA GLY A 228 21.98 14.92 -4.68
C GLY A 228 21.55 14.24 -3.39
N VAL A 229 22.49 13.79 -2.54
CA VAL A 229 22.18 13.40 -1.17
C VAL A 229 22.05 14.63 -0.29
N VAL A 230 20.93 14.74 0.42
CA VAL A 230 20.61 15.84 1.34
C VAL A 230 21.12 15.55 2.75
N GLY A 231 21.06 14.28 3.17
CA GLY A 231 21.58 13.86 4.47
C GLY A 231 21.53 12.35 4.67
N VAL A 232 22.41 11.87 5.55
CA VAL A 232 22.46 10.48 5.98
C VAL A 232 22.37 10.46 7.50
N PHE A 233 21.50 9.62 8.04
CA PHE A 233 21.17 9.56 9.46
C PHE A 233 21.42 8.16 10.01
N THR A 234 22.03 8.11 11.18
CA THR A 234 22.29 6.90 11.95
C THR A 234 21.62 6.96 13.32
N TYR A 235 21.78 5.94 14.15
CA TYR A 235 21.27 5.96 15.53
C TYR A 235 21.84 7.10 16.40
N GLY A 236 22.98 7.67 16.00
CA GLY A 236 23.59 8.81 16.70
C GLY A 236 22.91 10.15 16.42
N ASP A 237 22.14 10.24 15.33
CA ASP A 237 21.55 11.47 14.82
C ASP A 237 20.07 11.63 15.17
N VAL A 238 19.46 10.61 15.78
CA VAL A 238 18.03 10.57 16.10
C VAL A 238 17.81 10.48 17.61
N PRO A 239 16.64 10.94 18.11
CA PRO A 239 16.30 10.80 19.53
C PRO A 239 16.32 9.34 20.00
N ARG A 240 16.97 9.09 21.12
CA ARG A 240 17.01 7.77 21.80
C ARG A 240 15.75 7.57 22.65
N LYS A 241 14.58 7.68 22.00
CA LYS A 241 13.27 7.47 22.63
C LYS A 241 12.64 6.21 22.08
N THR A 242 12.15 5.37 22.98
CA THR A 242 11.41 4.16 22.60
C THR A 242 9.97 4.48 22.25
N TYR A 243 9.38 3.70 21.35
CA TYR A 243 7.97 3.76 20.98
C TYR A 243 7.45 2.36 20.67
N THR A 244 6.12 2.24 20.63
CA THR A 244 5.47 0.99 20.25
C THR A 244 5.04 1.01 18.78
N GLN A 245 5.08 -0.14 18.13
CA GLN A 245 4.49 -0.36 16.80
C GLN A 245 3.17 -1.15 16.89
N ALA A 246 2.77 -1.58 18.07
CA ALA A 246 1.47 -2.20 18.25
C ALA A 246 0.39 -1.16 17.94
N GLY A 247 -0.42 -1.44 16.92
CA GLY A 247 -1.46 -0.54 16.44
C GLY A 247 -2.77 -0.67 17.20
N GLN A 248 -2.86 -1.66 18.10
CA GLN A 248 -4.01 -1.91 18.93
C GLN A 248 -3.85 -1.14 20.24
N GLY A 249 -4.91 -0.69 20.79
CA GLY A 249 -4.91 -0.04 22.09
C GLY A 249 -5.11 -1.03 23.22
N PHE A 250 -5.41 -0.51 24.40
CA PHE A 250 -5.86 -1.30 25.54
C PHE A 250 -6.99 -2.28 25.11
N PRO A 251 -7.02 -3.53 25.58
CA PRO A 251 -6.16 -4.10 26.64
C PRO A 251 -4.88 -4.80 26.15
N GLU A 252 -4.55 -4.73 24.89
CA GLU A 252 -3.36 -5.41 24.36
C GLU A 252 -2.07 -4.71 24.84
N PRO A 253 -1.13 -5.47 25.44
CA PRO A 253 0.14 -4.91 25.85
C PRO A 253 0.94 -4.46 24.61
N SER A 254 1.37 -3.21 24.64
CA SER A 254 2.09 -2.59 23.55
C SER A 254 3.50 -2.23 24.00
N PRO A 255 4.53 -3.06 23.69
CA PRO A 255 5.89 -2.80 24.12
C PRO A 255 6.43 -1.48 23.54
N TYR A 256 7.05 -0.68 24.40
CA TYR A 256 7.85 0.46 24.03
C TYR A 256 9.31 0.01 23.84
N ASP A 257 9.55 -0.82 22.85
CA ASP A 257 10.79 -1.52 22.59
C ASP A 257 11.44 -1.17 21.25
N ARG A 258 10.87 -0.21 20.54
CA ARG A 258 11.36 0.23 19.24
C ARG A 258 12.02 1.60 19.32
N MET A 259 13.09 1.77 18.55
CA MET A 259 13.72 3.07 18.27
C MET A 259 13.57 3.45 16.81
N VAL A 260 13.71 4.72 16.48
CA VAL A 260 13.68 5.21 15.10
C VAL A 260 14.79 4.55 14.29
N LEU A 261 16.02 4.61 14.75
CA LEU A 261 17.18 3.86 14.28
C LEU A 261 17.87 3.24 15.49
N SER A 262 18.39 2.01 15.37
CA SER A 262 18.96 1.28 16.48
C SER A 262 20.42 0.87 16.22
N TRP A 263 21.22 0.81 17.28
CA TRP A 263 22.57 0.25 17.24
C TRP A 263 22.61 -1.29 17.35
N LYS A 264 21.46 -1.93 17.55
CA LYS A 264 21.32 -3.37 17.64
C LYS A 264 20.21 -3.82 16.70
N ALA A 265 20.51 -4.74 15.81
CA ALA A 265 19.51 -5.41 14.99
C ALA A 265 18.88 -6.55 15.78
N ARG A 266 17.55 -6.57 15.87
CA ARG A 266 16.73 -7.54 16.61
C ARG A 266 15.93 -8.45 15.72
N HIS A 267 15.82 -8.10 14.44
CA HIS A 267 15.23 -8.94 13.39
C HIS A 267 15.81 -8.57 12.02
N VAL A 268 15.65 -9.46 11.03
CA VAL A 268 15.95 -9.14 9.64
C VAL A 268 15.02 -8.01 9.19
N GLY A 269 15.57 -6.98 8.56
CA GLY A 269 14.81 -5.81 8.15
C GLY A 269 14.76 -4.67 9.18
N ASP A 270 15.41 -4.82 10.34
CA ASP A 270 15.51 -3.74 11.33
C ASP A 270 16.21 -2.50 10.75
N ARG A 271 15.79 -1.30 11.20
CA ARG A 271 16.23 -0.03 10.61
C ARG A 271 17.58 0.39 11.19
N ILE A 272 18.57 0.54 10.31
CA ILE A 272 19.98 0.79 10.69
C ILE A 272 20.41 2.23 10.42
N ALA A 273 20.08 2.73 9.23
CA ALA A 273 20.37 4.08 8.79
C ALA A 273 19.29 4.58 7.82
N ALA A 274 19.24 5.88 7.58
CA ALA A 274 18.34 6.48 6.62
C ALA A 274 19.09 7.47 5.74
N VAL A 275 18.77 7.50 4.44
CA VAL A 275 19.27 8.48 3.49
C VAL A 275 18.11 9.34 3.01
N VAL A 276 18.32 10.63 2.92
CA VAL A 276 17.42 11.60 2.28
C VAL A 276 18.14 12.15 1.04
N ALA A 277 17.50 12.10 -0.12
CA ALA A 277 18.07 12.55 -1.38
C ALA A 277 17.02 13.23 -2.28
N GLU A 278 17.48 13.91 -3.32
CA GLU A 278 16.65 14.65 -4.29
C GLU A 278 15.81 13.74 -5.19
N SER A 279 16.22 12.46 -5.35
CA SER A 279 15.43 11.47 -6.12
C SER A 279 15.47 10.09 -5.47
N PRO A 280 14.48 9.20 -5.78
CA PRO A 280 14.48 7.84 -5.27
C PRO A 280 15.69 7.02 -5.74
N GLU A 281 16.19 7.25 -6.97
CA GLU A 281 17.33 6.56 -7.53
C GLU A 281 18.63 6.94 -6.78
N ILE A 282 18.79 8.23 -6.45
CA ILE A 282 19.95 8.70 -5.65
C ILE A 282 19.86 8.13 -4.24
N ALA A 283 18.68 8.14 -3.62
CA ALA A 283 18.49 7.58 -2.27
C ALA A 283 18.84 6.08 -2.23
N GLU A 284 18.41 5.30 -3.23
CA GLU A 284 18.72 3.88 -3.36
C GLU A 284 20.24 3.64 -3.58
N ALA A 285 20.84 4.41 -4.46
CA ALA A 285 22.29 4.32 -4.71
C ALA A 285 23.10 4.65 -3.44
N ALA A 286 22.70 5.69 -2.72
CA ALA A 286 23.37 6.11 -1.49
C ALA A 286 23.24 5.10 -0.35
N VAL A 287 22.07 4.50 -0.15
CA VAL A 287 21.87 3.43 0.85
C VAL A 287 22.85 2.27 0.63
N ASN A 288 23.11 1.89 -0.63
CA ASN A 288 24.02 0.82 -0.99
C ASN A 288 25.51 1.17 -0.79
N LEU A 289 25.84 2.45 -0.58
CA LEU A 289 27.20 2.91 -0.27
C LEU A 289 27.52 2.93 1.22
N ILE A 290 26.52 2.77 2.09
CA ILE A 290 26.72 2.73 3.53
C ILE A 290 27.35 1.40 3.92
N ALA A 291 28.51 1.46 4.60
CA ALA A 291 29.21 0.27 5.08
C ALA A 291 28.96 0.07 6.59
N VAL A 292 28.41 -1.08 6.96
CA VAL A 292 28.12 -1.43 8.36
C VAL A 292 28.94 -2.63 8.80
N LYS A 293 29.63 -2.51 9.94
CA LYS A 293 30.30 -3.63 10.61
C LYS A 293 29.40 -4.19 11.70
N TYR A 294 29.00 -5.43 11.53
CA TYR A 294 28.16 -6.16 12.47
C TYR A 294 28.98 -7.14 13.31
N GLU A 295 28.63 -7.26 14.58
CA GLU A 295 28.94 -8.39 15.42
C GLU A 295 27.69 -9.26 15.53
N ARG A 296 27.71 -10.42 14.89
CA ARG A 296 26.57 -11.34 14.91
C ARG A 296 26.39 -11.95 16.29
N LEU A 297 25.17 -11.95 16.77
CA LEU A 297 24.75 -12.58 18.01
C LEU A 297 24.03 -13.89 17.70
N PRO A 298 23.92 -14.82 18.67
CA PRO A 298 23.13 -16.04 18.50
C PRO A 298 21.69 -15.72 18.10
N VAL A 299 21.18 -16.49 17.16
CA VAL A 299 19.81 -16.36 16.62
C VAL A 299 18.97 -17.50 17.16
N ILE A 300 17.80 -17.17 17.71
CA ILE A 300 16.82 -18.12 18.22
C ILE A 300 15.54 -17.88 17.41
N LEU A 301 15.05 -18.94 16.76
CA LEU A 301 13.88 -18.87 15.87
C LEU A 301 12.72 -19.72 16.40
N ASP A 302 12.96 -20.51 17.41
CA ASP A 302 11.96 -21.36 18.06
C ASP A 302 11.64 -20.84 19.45
N TRP A 303 10.40 -20.95 19.86
CA TRP A 303 9.91 -20.43 21.14
C TRP A 303 10.40 -21.25 22.34
N ASP A 304 10.50 -22.59 22.21
CA ASP A 304 10.99 -23.46 23.29
C ASP A 304 12.48 -23.19 23.53
N ASP A 305 13.25 -23.00 22.45
CA ASP A 305 14.65 -22.58 22.53
C ASP A 305 14.78 -21.18 23.16
N ALA A 306 13.85 -20.27 22.87
CA ALA A 306 13.83 -18.94 23.47
C ALA A 306 13.58 -18.99 24.99
N ILE A 307 12.69 -19.85 25.45
CA ILE A 307 12.40 -20.07 26.87
C ILE A 307 13.61 -20.70 27.58
N ALA A 308 14.29 -21.64 26.90
CA ALA A 308 15.45 -22.33 27.43
C ALA A 308 16.74 -21.47 27.43
N ALA A 309 16.83 -20.52 26.52
CA ALA A 309 18.02 -19.66 26.32
C ALA A 309 18.14 -18.58 27.39
N LYS A 310 18.83 -18.85 28.47
CA LYS A 310 19.02 -17.91 29.59
C LYS A 310 19.93 -16.71 29.25
N ASN A 311 20.77 -16.82 28.25
CA ASN A 311 21.86 -15.85 27.96
C ASN A 311 21.77 -15.18 26.59
N THR A 312 20.74 -15.48 25.78
CA THR A 312 20.55 -14.90 24.46
C THR A 312 19.23 -14.15 24.44
N LEU A 313 19.27 -12.92 24.95
CA LEU A 313 18.09 -12.08 25.01
C LEU A 313 18.08 -11.07 23.85
N ILE A 314 16.92 -10.89 23.23
CA ILE A 314 16.71 -9.84 22.22
C ILE A 314 16.88 -8.46 22.86
N HIS A 315 16.32 -8.27 24.06
CA HIS A 315 16.55 -7.14 24.93
C HIS A 315 17.37 -7.59 26.13
N ASN A 316 18.36 -6.82 26.55
CA ASN A 316 19.17 -7.15 27.73
C ASN A 316 18.37 -6.93 29.02
N GLY A 317 17.34 -6.09 28.95
CA GLY A 317 16.45 -5.85 30.05
C GLY A 317 15.38 -6.93 30.21
N ARG A 318 14.79 -6.99 31.40
CA ARG A 318 13.66 -7.85 31.73
C ARG A 318 12.36 -7.19 31.31
N ILE A 319 11.46 -7.94 30.65
CA ILE A 319 10.08 -7.49 30.42
C ILE A 319 9.30 -7.81 31.69
N VAL A 320 8.71 -6.80 32.30
CA VAL A 320 7.89 -6.92 33.50
C VAL A 320 6.44 -6.59 33.15
N TYR A 321 5.53 -7.50 33.46
CA TYR A 321 4.09 -7.28 33.32
C TYR A 321 3.49 -6.99 34.67
N GLU A 322 2.81 -5.86 34.80
CA GLU A 322 1.95 -5.54 35.92
C GLU A 322 0.51 -5.41 35.41
N THR A 323 -0.42 -6.17 35.98
CA THR A 323 -1.84 -6.11 35.63
C THR A 323 -2.63 -5.46 36.74
N GLY A 324 -3.73 -4.79 36.41
CA GLY A 324 -4.61 -4.18 37.41
C GLY A 324 -4.07 -2.87 37.98
N VAL A 325 -3.22 -2.17 37.25
CA VAL A 325 -2.71 -0.85 37.66
C VAL A 325 -3.77 0.22 37.37
N PRO A 326 -4.12 1.10 38.35
CA PRO A 326 -4.98 2.23 38.08
C PRO A 326 -4.48 3.08 36.91
N ALA A 327 -5.39 3.51 36.03
CA ALA A 327 -5.03 4.15 34.77
C ALA A 327 -4.20 5.45 34.95
N ASP A 328 -4.41 6.15 36.06
CA ASP A 328 -3.66 7.36 36.46
C ASP A 328 -2.25 7.05 36.99
N LEU A 329 -1.99 5.79 37.37
CA LEU A 329 -0.68 5.34 37.87
C LEU A 329 0.13 4.57 36.83
N VAL A 330 -0.38 4.43 35.61
CA VAL A 330 0.36 3.75 34.53
C VAL A 330 1.58 4.56 34.14
N THR A 331 2.76 4.01 34.46
CA THR A 331 4.05 4.56 34.09
C THR A 331 4.66 3.75 32.94
N LEU A 332 4.95 4.38 31.82
CA LEU A 332 5.57 3.72 30.69
C LEU A 332 7.02 4.18 30.57
N ASN A 333 7.96 3.26 30.53
CA ASN A 333 9.38 3.53 30.23
C ASN A 333 9.54 3.93 28.77
N ARG A 334 9.16 5.16 28.41
CA ARG A 334 9.21 5.66 27.04
C ARG A 334 10.55 6.25 26.63
N GLU A 335 11.45 6.48 27.61
CA GLU A 335 12.70 7.20 27.38
C GLU A 335 13.95 6.34 27.63
N THR A 336 13.78 5.14 28.17
CA THR A 336 14.88 4.22 28.46
C THR A 336 15.19 3.31 27.28
N ASP A 337 16.47 3.00 27.17
CA ASP A 337 16.95 2.03 26.22
C ASP A 337 16.49 0.62 26.66
N PRO A 338 15.78 -0.14 25.82
CA PRO A 338 15.30 -1.47 26.18
C PRO A 338 16.43 -2.49 26.41
N ASP A 339 17.68 -2.14 26.10
CA ASP A 339 18.85 -2.97 26.39
C ASP A 339 19.55 -2.57 27.69
N GLU A 340 19.25 -1.42 28.26
CA GLU A 340 19.86 -0.92 29.51
C GLU A 340 18.92 -1.14 30.71
N GLU A 341 17.60 -1.03 30.51
CA GLU A 341 16.61 -1.16 31.57
C GLU A 341 15.46 -2.12 31.22
N PRO A 342 14.79 -2.69 32.23
CA PRO A 342 13.61 -3.53 32.01
C PRO A 342 12.49 -2.75 31.30
N VAL A 343 11.89 -3.37 30.29
CA VAL A 343 10.66 -2.85 29.68
C VAL A 343 9.50 -3.17 30.59
N LEU A 344 8.85 -2.14 31.12
CA LEU A 344 7.70 -2.27 32.00
C LEU A 344 6.40 -2.22 31.19
N TYR A 345 5.60 -3.25 31.33
CA TYR A 345 4.24 -3.34 30.84
C TYR A 345 3.25 -3.21 31.97
N GLN A 346 2.48 -2.16 31.94
CA GLN A 346 1.38 -1.96 32.89
C GLN A 346 0.05 -2.01 32.14
N VAL A 347 -0.80 -2.94 32.53
CA VAL A 347 -2.15 -3.09 32.01
C VAL A 347 -3.09 -2.40 32.99
N PRO A 348 -3.71 -1.28 32.64
CA PRO A 348 -4.66 -0.58 33.51
C PRO A 348 -5.92 -1.43 33.75
N ILE A 349 -6.60 -1.13 34.88
CA ILE A 349 -7.88 -1.74 35.25
C ILE A 349 -8.98 -1.15 34.39
#